data_092f9182d55f4450bad0a3118605ab42
#
_entry.id   092f9182d55f4450bad0a3118605ab42
#
_cell.length_a   1.000
_cell.length_b   1.000
_cell.length_c   1.000
_cell.angle_alpha   90.00
_cell.angle_beta   90.00
_cell.angle_gamma   90.00
#
_symmetry.space_group_name_H-M   'P 1'
#
loop_
_entity.id
_entity.type
_entity.pdbx_description
1 polymer ?
#
loop_
_entity_poly.entity_id
_entity_poly.type
_entity_poly.pdbx_seq_one_letter_code
_entity_poly.pdbx_strand_id
1 'polypeptide(L)'
;MQKKDRGHSKVSQTNKPTQIKPTDKEMKTVYDFKVKDRKGKEVAIKEYANEVLLIINTAIKCQYTPQYEQLEQLYERFHSRGFEILDFPCNQFGQQAPGTDESIHTFCKTTYNTEFPRFKKVKVTGEDADPLFKFLQEQKGDATWNFTKFLTNKRGQVVARFEPGDSIEDIALQIESLLEQ
;
A
#
# COMPACT_ATOMS: atom_id res chain seq x y z
N MET A 1 -26.00 -34.40 68.60
CA MET A 1 -26.49 -33.93 67.28
C MET A 1 -25.41 -33.15 66.59
N GLN A 2 -24.87 -33.74 65.59
CA GLN A 2 -23.80 -33.12 64.84
C GLN A 2 -24.40 -32.39 63.67
N LYS A 3 -24.17 -31.09 63.62
CA LYS A 3 -24.41 -30.32 62.35
C LYS A 3 -23.21 -30.45 61.46
N LYS A 4 -23.42 -31.03 60.32
CA LYS A 4 -22.42 -31.03 59.28
C LYS A 4 -22.36 -29.67 58.63
N ASP A 5 -21.24 -29.03 58.80
CA ASP A 5 -20.93 -27.82 58.06
C ASP A 5 -20.58 -28.22 56.65
N ARG A 6 -21.40 -27.79 55.72
CA ARG A 6 -21.10 -27.97 54.28
C ARG A 6 -20.33 -26.77 53.81
N GLY A 7 -19.04 -26.92 53.74
CA GLY A 7 -18.19 -25.94 53.06
C GLY A 7 -18.57 -25.81 51.61
N HIS A 8 -19.12 -24.69 51.26
CA HIS A 8 -19.27 -24.35 49.84
C HIS A 8 -17.92 -23.98 49.27
N SER A 9 -17.35 -24.88 48.49
CA SER A 9 -16.23 -24.52 47.65
C SER A 9 -16.76 -23.62 46.56
N LYS A 10 -16.54 -22.34 46.68
CA LYS A 10 -16.73 -21.43 45.55
C LYS A 10 -15.63 -21.70 44.58
N VAL A 11 -15.92 -22.46 43.55
CA VAL A 11 -15.11 -22.47 42.38
C VAL A 11 -15.39 -21.17 41.64
N SER A 12 -14.64 -20.14 41.91
CA SER A 12 -14.66 -18.96 41.09
C SER A 12 -13.90 -19.27 39.82
N GLN A 13 -14.59 -19.81 38.87
CA GLN A 13 -14.04 -19.81 37.52
C GLN A 13 -14.25 -18.41 36.96
N THR A 14 -13.29 -17.55 37.24
CA THR A 14 -13.11 -16.37 36.44
C THR A 14 -12.47 -16.82 35.11
N ASN A 15 -13.24 -17.45 34.26
CA ASN A 15 -12.90 -17.53 32.89
C ASN A 15 -13.07 -16.13 32.31
N LYS A 16 -12.06 -15.31 32.51
CA LYS A 16 -11.90 -14.14 31.64
C LYS A 16 -11.77 -14.73 30.24
N PRO A 17 -12.66 -14.36 29.31
CA PRO A 17 -12.39 -14.70 27.92
C PRO A 17 -11.00 -14.18 27.63
N THR A 18 -10.12 -15.08 27.25
CA THR A 18 -8.83 -14.70 26.73
C THR A 18 -9.15 -13.85 25.52
N GLN A 19 -9.14 -12.55 25.69
CA GLN A 19 -9.18 -11.66 24.56
C GLN A 19 -7.89 -11.93 23.81
N ILE A 20 -8.00 -12.75 22.78
CA ILE A 20 -6.98 -12.83 21.78
C ILE A 20 -6.98 -11.44 21.17
N LYS A 21 -6.08 -10.58 21.65
CA LYS A 21 -5.80 -9.34 20.94
C LYS A 21 -5.40 -9.76 19.54
N PRO A 22 -6.09 -9.27 18.50
CA PRO A 22 -5.59 -9.48 17.16
C PRO A 22 -4.12 -9.11 17.15
N THR A 23 -3.28 -9.98 16.64
CA THR A 23 -1.86 -9.68 16.54
C THR A 23 -1.74 -8.33 15.83
N ASP A 24 -0.79 -7.50 16.21
CA ASP A 24 -0.51 -6.22 15.56
C ASP A 24 -0.49 -6.35 14.04
N LYS A 25 -0.15 -7.53 13.53
CA LYS A 25 -0.12 -7.89 12.13
C LYS A 25 -1.52 -7.94 11.49
N GLU A 26 -2.56 -8.36 12.22
CA GLU A 26 -3.95 -8.45 11.72
C GLU A 26 -4.65 -7.09 11.70
N MET A 27 -4.18 -6.13 12.52
CA MET A 27 -4.78 -4.80 12.64
C MET A 27 -4.12 -3.76 11.75
N LYS A 28 -2.95 -4.06 11.18
CA LYS A 28 -2.24 -3.09 10.35
C LYS A 28 -2.87 -2.97 8.98
N THR A 29 -2.99 -1.73 8.57
CA THR A 29 -3.35 -1.35 7.20
C THR A 29 -2.29 -0.40 6.66
N VAL A 30 -2.39 0.01 5.41
CA VAL A 30 -1.47 1.00 4.86
C VAL A 30 -1.55 2.34 5.60
N TYR A 31 -2.65 2.62 6.27
CA TYR A 31 -2.82 3.87 7.03
C TYR A 31 -1.96 3.97 8.29
N ASP A 32 -1.32 2.88 8.70
CA ASP A 32 -0.37 2.89 9.83
C ASP A 32 1.04 3.33 9.44
N PHE A 33 1.26 3.62 8.16
CA PHE A 33 2.59 3.93 7.63
C PHE A 33 2.72 5.39 7.23
N LYS A 34 3.94 5.91 7.36
CA LYS A 34 4.35 7.24 6.91
C LYS A 34 5.45 7.09 5.88
N VAL A 35 5.43 7.96 4.89
CA VAL A 35 6.41 7.99 3.80
C VAL A 35 6.90 9.42 3.63
N LYS A 36 7.89 9.64 2.78
CA LYS A 36 8.39 10.98 2.47
C LYS A 36 7.98 11.40 1.07
N ASP A 37 7.53 12.63 0.94
CA ASP A 37 7.28 13.22 -0.37
C ASP A 37 8.62 13.55 -1.08
N ARG A 38 8.55 14.06 -2.30
CA ARG A 38 9.72 14.41 -3.11
C ARG A 38 10.68 15.39 -2.41
N LYS A 39 10.16 16.20 -1.53
CA LYS A 39 10.91 17.23 -0.82
C LYS A 39 11.43 16.74 0.54
N GLY A 40 11.16 15.46 0.86
CA GLY A 40 11.59 14.85 2.11
C GLY A 40 10.66 15.12 3.29
N LYS A 41 9.49 15.73 3.06
CA LYS A 41 8.49 15.96 4.10
C LYS A 41 7.72 14.65 4.37
N GLU A 42 7.52 14.35 5.65
CA GLU A 42 6.77 13.18 6.06
C GLU A 42 5.28 13.31 5.73
N VAL A 43 4.72 12.25 5.12
CA VAL A 43 3.31 12.15 4.75
C VAL A 43 2.75 10.88 5.35
N ALA A 44 1.70 10.99 6.15
CA ALA A 44 0.97 9.83 6.66
C ALA A 44 0.05 9.30 5.56
N ILE A 45 0.11 8.00 5.29
CA ILE A 45 -0.80 7.37 4.30
C ILE A 45 -2.25 7.54 4.73
N LYS A 46 -2.50 7.68 6.01
CA LYS A 46 -3.83 7.98 6.58
C LYS A 46 -4.48 9.24 5.98
N GLU A 47 -3.70 10.17 5.43
CA GLU A 47 -4.24 11.34 4.73
C GLU A 47 -5.11 10.95 3.51
N TYR A 48 -4.92 9.74 2.99
CA TYR A 48 -5.71 9.17 1.90
C TYR A 48 -6.83 8.24 2.39
N ALA A 49 -7.22 8.33 3.67
CA ALA A 49 -8.26 7.48 4.25
C ALA A 49 -9.56 7.58 3.44
N ASN A 50 -10.23 6.44 3.30
CA ASN A 50 -11.48 6.27 2.51
C ASN A 50 -11.28 6.35 0.99
N GLU A 51 -10.06 6.37 0.51
CA GLU A 51 -9.75 6.26 -0.91
C GLU A 51 -9.25 4.85 -1.25
N VAL A 52 -9.53 4.42 -2.47
CA VAL A 52 -8.91 3.23 -3.06
C VAL A 52 -7.53 3.64 -3.55
N LEU A 53 -6.48 2.93 -3.13
CA LEU A 53 -5.09 3.31 -3.46
C LEU A 53 -4.45 2.27 -4.36
N LEU A 54 -3.79 2.73 -5.42
CA LEU A 54 -2.88 1.93 -6.23
C LEU A 54 -1.45 2.39 -5.93
N ILE A 55 -0.68 1.55 -5.26
CA ILE A 55 0.67 1.85 -4.79
C ILE A 55 1.66 1.11 -5.69
N ILE A 56 2.57 1.85 -6.33
CA ILE A 56 3.42 1.33 -7.40
C ILE A 56 4.87 1.72 -7.16
N ASN A 57 5.78 0.76 -7.36
CA ASN A 57 7.21 1.05 -7.46
C ASN A 57 7.56 1.24 -8.95
N THR A 58 8.18 2.37 -9.28
CA THR A 58 8.31 2.82 -10.67
C THR A 58 9.75 3.11 -11.07
N ALA A 59 9.95 3.35 -12.36
CA ALA A 59 11.23 3.70 -12.96
C ALA A 59 11.01 4.53 -14.22
N ILE A 60 12.07 5.22 -14.67
CA ILE A 60 12.01 6.12 -15.83
C ILE A 60 12.72 5.58 -17.07
N LYS A 61 13.47 4.48 -16.93
CA LYS A 61 14.25 3.86 -18.02
C LYS A 61 13.89 2.38 -18.22
N CYS A 62 12.69 1.99 -17.84
CA CYS A 62 12.19 0.63 -17.94
C CYS A 62 11.36 0.45 -19.21
N GLN A 63 11.33 -0.79 -19.73
CA GLN A 63 10.41 -1.10 -20.83
C GLN A 63 8.94 -0.83 -20.46
N TYR A 64 8.60 -0.87 -19.18
CA TYR A 64 7.25 -0.57 -18.68
C TYR A 64 7.01 0.91 -18.39
N THR A 65 8.00 1.77 -18.47
CA THR A 65 7.85 3.21 -18.21
C THR A 65 6.72 3.85 -19.04
N PRO A 66 6.45 3.46 -20.31
CA PRO A 66 5.29 3.97 -21.04
C PRO A 66 3.93 3.70 -20.39
N GLN A 67 3.84 2.79 -19.41
CA GLN A 67 2.61 2.60 -18.64
C GLN A 67 2.16 3.86 -17.87
N TYR A 68 3.04 4.83 -17.67
CA TYR A 68 2.65 6.11 -17.08
C TYR A 68 1.49 6.77 -17.84
N GLU A 69 1.42 6.61 -19.15
CA GLU A 69 0.30 7.14 -19.93
C GLU A 69 -1.03 6.49 -19.51
N GLN A 70 -1.07 5.17 -19.44
CA GLN A 70 -2.27 4.43 -19.02
C GLN A 70 -2.60 4.66 -17.55
N LEU A 71 -1.59 4.82 -16.69
CA LEU A 71 -1.79 5.11 -15.27
C LEU A 71 -2.41 6.51 -15.09
N GLU A 72 -1.97 7.49 -15.86
CA GLU A 72 -2.58 8.82 -15.82
C GLU A 72 -4.03 8.81 -16.29
N GLN A 73 -4.34 8.04 -17.34
CA GLN A 73 -5.72 7.84 -17.79
C GLN A 73 -6.57 7.19 -16.70
N LEU A 74 -6.02 6.20 -15.99
CA LEU A 74 -6.68 5.56 -14.87
C LEU A 74 -6.95 6.56 -13.74
N TYR A 75 -5.97 7.39 -13.42
CA TYR A 75 -6.10 8.46 -12.44
C TYR A 75 -7.20 9.47 -12.84
N GLU A 76 -7.20 9.95 -14.05
CA GLU A 76 -8.21 10.88 -14.56
C GLU A 76 -9.62 10.28 -14.49
N ARG A 77 -9.75 9.00 -14.77
CA ARG A 77 -11.04 8.29 -14.76
C ARG A 77 -11.62 8.15 -13.35
N PHE A 78 -10.81 7.87 -12.35
CA PHE A 78 -11.30 7.47 -11.03
C PHE A 78 -10.99 8.44 -9.89
N HIS A 79 -10.08 9.39 -10.07
CA HIS A 79 -9.63 10.26 -8.97
C HIS A 79 -10.79 10.99 -8.28
N SER A 80 -11.71 11.58 -9.05
CA SER A 80 -12.85 12.30 -8.49
C SER A 80 -13.84 11.42 -7.72
N ARG A 81 -13.72 10.11 -7.88
CA ARG A 81 -14.57 9.13 -7.22
C ARG A 81 -13.93 8.53 -5.96
N GLY A 82 -12.77 9.00 -5.55
CA GLY A 82 -12.07 8.52 -4.36
C GLY A 82 -10.98 7.51 -4.65
N PHE A 83 -10.24 7.70 -5.73
CA PHE A 83 -9.10 6.89 -6.11
C PHE A 83 -7.82 7.72 -6.15
N GLU A 84 -6.71 7.13 -5.71
CA GLU A 84 -5.41 7.76 -5.77
C GLU A 84 -4.33 6.77 -6.23
N ILE A 85 -3.34 7.27 -6.94
CA ILE A 85 -2.13 6.53 -7.30
C ILE A 85 -0.98 7.11 -6.49
N LEU A 86 -0.26 6.25 -5.76
CA LEU A 86 0.92 6.61 -5.01
C LEU A 86 2.15 6.05 -5.72
N ASP A 87 2.92 6.92 -6.32
CA ASP A 87 4.07 6.59 -7.17
C ASP A 87 5.38 6.69 -6.39
N PHE A 88 6.09 5.56 -6.26
CA PHE A 88 7.36 5.46 -5.55
C PHE A 88 8.47 5.03 -6.51
N PRO A 89 9.30 5.95 -7.01
CA PRO A 89 10.46 5.55 -7.81
C PRO A 89 11.41 4.67 -6.99
N CYS A 90 11.94 3.65 -7.63
CA CYS A 90 12.87 2.70 -7.02
C CYS A 90 13.97 2.32 -8.01
N ASN A 91 15.24 2.47 -7.61
CA ASN A 91 16.38 2.20 -8.49
C ASN A 91 16.94 0.78 -8.35
N GLN A 92 16.31 -0.07 -7.54
CA GLN A 92 16.84 -1.41 -7.23
C GLN A 92 16.65 -2.44 -8.34
N PHE A 93 15.71 -2.21 -9.24
CA PHE A 93 15.42 -3.14 -10.35
C PHE A 93 16.08 -2.64 -11.63
N GLY A 94 17.26 -3.18 -11.94
CA GLY A 94 17.99 -2.84 -13.15
C GLY A 94 18.57 -1.43 -13.17
N GLN A 95 18.59 -0.71 -12.04
CA GLN A 95 19.05 0.68 -11.93
C GLN A 95 18.34 1.60 -12.95
N GLN A 96 17.04 1.43 -13.11
CA GLN A 96 16.22 2.09 -14.12
C GLN A 96 15.50 3.35 -13.62
N ALA A 97 15.78 3.77 -12.38
CA ALA A 97 15.31 5.03 -11.82
C ALA A 97 16.49 5.89 -11.30
N PRO A 98 17.49 6.20 -12.18
CA PRO A 98 18.62 7.00 -11.75
C PRO A 98 18.25 8.48 -11.61
N GLY A 99 19.13 9.25 -10.96
CA GLY A 99 18.97 10.68 -10.80
C GLY A 99 18.31 11.06 -9.48
N THR A 100 17.98 12.33 -9.38
CA THR A 100 17.35 12.90 -8.18
C THR A 100 15.83 12.76 -8.23
N ASP A 101 15.19 12.89 -7.06
CA ASP A 101 13.72 12.90 -6.98
C ASP A 101 13.14 14.01 -7.87
N GLU A 102 13.78 15.17 -7.93
CA GLU A 102 13.32 16.28 -8.76
C GLU A 102 13.46 15.98 -10.25
N SER A 103 14.57 15.38 -10.69
CA SER A 103 14.78 15.04 -12.10
C SER A 103 13.81 13.96 -12.57
N ILE A 104 13.49 12.99 -11.71
CA ILE A 104 12.51 11.95 -11.98
C ILE A 104 11.12 12.56 -12.14
N HIS A 105 10.75 13.44 -11.22
CA HIS A 105 9.46 14.13 -11.28
C HIS A 105 9.32 14.97 -12.55
N THR A 106 10.36 15.73 -12.90
CA THR A 106 10.39 16.55 -14.12
C THR A 106 10.20 15.67 -15.37
N PHE A 107 10.88 14.53 -15.43
CA PHE A 107 10.70 13.58 -16.52
C PHE A 107 9.25 13.13 -16.66
N CYS A 108 8.63 12.72 -15.56
CA CYS A 108 7.26 12.21 -15.56
C CYS A 108 6.25 13.31 -15.95
N LYS A 109 6.45 14.52 -15.45
CA LYS A 109 5.59 15.67 -15.81
C LYS A 109 5.76 16.06 -17.27
N THR A 110 6.99 16.14 -17.76
CA THR A 110 7.28 16.61 -19.11
C THR A 110 6.85 15.57 -20.15
N THR A 111 7.12 14.29 -19.89
CA THR A 111 6.90 13.22 -20.87
C THR A 111 5.45 12.70 -20.84
N TYR A 112 4.86 12.55 -19.64
CA TYR A 112 3.56 11.88 -19.47
C TYR A 112 2.50 12.77 -18.85
N ASN A 113 2.84 13.97 -18.42
CA ASN A 113 1.92 14.91 -17.75
C ASN A 113 1.19 14.28 -16.56
N THR A 114 1.88 13.50 -15.75
CA THR A 114 1.29 12.83 -14.60
C THR A 114 0.81 13.83 -13.54
N GLU A 115 -0.38 13.61 -13.01
CA GLU A 115 -0.98 14.47 -11.98
C GLU A 115 -1.03 13.80 -10.61
N PHE A 116 -0.91 12.47 -10.54
CA PHE A 116 -0.91 11.75 -9.27
C PHE A 116 0.37 12.02 -8.46
N PRO A 117 0.32 11.90 -7.12
CA PRO A 117 1.47 12.21 -6.27
C PRO A 117 2.64 11.23 -6.48
N ARG A 118 3.82 11.81 -6.53
CA ARG A 118 5.09 11.07 -6.58
C ARG A 118 5.87 11.34 -5.31
N PHE A 119 6.34 10.26 -4.71
CA PHE A 119 7.06 10.28 -3.46
C PHE A 119 8.56 10.21 -3.67
N LYS A 120 9.31 10.38 -2.60
CA LYS A 120 10.75 10.22 -2.60
C LYS A 120 11.11 8.80 -3.03
N LYS A 121 12.19 8.66 -3.79
CA LYS A 121 12.76 7.37 -4.18
C LYS A 121 12.94 6.49 -2.95
N VAL A 122 12.53 5.23 -3.04
CA VAL A 122 12.58 4.26 -1.94
C VAL A 122 13.35 3.01 -2.32
N LYS A 123 13.76 2.27 -1.32
CA LYS A 123 14.16 0.88 -1.47
C LYS A 123 12.95 0.00 -1.19
N VAL A 124 12.76 -1.02 -2.01
CA VAL A 124 11.61 -1.92 -1.97
C VAL A 124 12.04 -3.30 -1.46
N THR A 125 13.28 -3.69 -1.72
CA THR A 125 13.84 -5.00 -1.35
C THR A 125 15.01 -4.84 -0.40
N GLY A 126 15.31 -5.91 0.36
CA GLY A 126 16.42 -5.96 1.30
C GLY A 126 16.04 -5.48 2.69
N GLU A 127 17.03 -5.47 3.59
CA GLU A 127 16.83 -5.09 5.00
C GLU A 127 16.40 -3.64 5.15
N ASP A 128 16.88 -2.77 4.24
CA ASP A 128 16.60 -1.32 4.27
C ASP A 128 15.33 -0.97 3.50
N ALA A 129 14.53 -1.92 3.10
CA ALA A 129 13.28 -1.66 2.38
C ALA A 129 12.38 -0.76 3.21
N ASP A 130 11.70 0.16 2.52
CA ASP A 130 10.72 1.04 3.15
C ASP A 130 9.66 0.21 3.91
N PRO A 131 9.30 0.59 5.14
CA PRO A 131 8.32 -0.18 5.94
C PRO A 131 6.98 -0.39 5.23
N LEU A 132 6.50 0.58 4.45
CA LEU A 132 5.27 0.41 3.68
C LEU A 132 5.40 -0.74 2.69
N PHE A 133 6.52 -0.79 1.94
CA PHE A 133 6.74 -1.86 0.95
C PHE A 133 7.01 -3.22 1.60
N LYS A 134 7.65 -3.26 2.76
CA LYS A 134 7.72 -4.51 3.53
C LYS A 134 6.34 -5.05 3.85
N PHE A 135 5.47 -4.18 4.33
CA PHE A 135 4.08 -4.54 4.65
C PHE A 135 3.30 -5.01 3.42
N LEU A 136 3.35 -4.25 2.32
CA LEU A 136 2.66 -4.62 1.07
C LEU A 136 3.07 -6.02 0.60
N GLN A 137 4.37 -6.28 0.63
CA GLN A 137 4.93 -7.57 0.19
C GLN A 137 4.59 -8.71 1.14
N GLU A 138 4.53 -8.47 2.44
CA GLU A 138 4.06 -9.44 3.43
C GLU A 138 2.60 -9.83 3.19
N GLN A 139 1.79 -8.89 2.72
CA GLN A 139 0.37 -9.12 2.50
C GLN A 139 0.06 -9.89 1.22
N LYS A 140 0.75 -9.59 0.12
CA LYS A 140 0.36 -10.09 -1.21
C LYS A 140 1.52 -10.64 -2.06
N GLY A 141 2.73 -10.67 -1.52
CA GLY A 141 3.88 -11.19 -2.25
C GLY A 141 4.80 -10.10 -2.79
N ASP A 142 6.00 -10.51 -3.18
CA ASP A 142 7.10 -9.60 -3.48
C ASP A 142 6.89 -8.78 -4.75
N ALA A 143 7.40 -7.55 -4.70
CA ALA A 143 7.66 -6.77 -5.90
C ALA A 143 8.93 -7.33 -6.55
N THR A 144 8.79 -7.93 -7.72
CA THR A 144 9.89 -8.61 -8.41
C THR A 144 10.51 -7.77 -9.51
N TRP A 145 9.86 -6.68 -9.91
CA TRP A 145 10.35 -5.78 -10.93
C TRP A 145 9.67 -4.40 -10.82
N ASN A 146 10.14 -3.44 -11.62
CA ASN A 146 9.51 -2.13 -11.73
C ASN A 146 8.05 -2.26 -12.20
N PHE A 147 7.19 -1.38 -11.74
CA PHE A 147 5.76 -1.33 -12.06
C PHE A 147 4.95 -2.50 -11.50
N THR A 148 5.43 -3.13 -10.43
CA THR A 148 4.60 -3.98 -9.58
C THR A 148 3.61 -3.08 -8.85
N LYS A 149 2.35 -3.50 -8.77
CA LYS A 149 1.26 -2.68 -8.26
C LYS A 149 0.55 -3.39 -7.13
N PHE A 150 0.24 -2.63 -6.07
CA PHE A 150 -0.55 -3.10 -4.95
C PHE A 150 -1.82 -2.26 -4.84
N LEU A 151 -2.95 -2.91 -4.68
CA LEU A 151 -4.26 -2.26 -4.62
C LEU A 151 -4.85 -2.40 -3.23
N THR A 152 -5.35 -1.30 -2.67
CA THR A 152 -6.02 -1.30 -1.37
C THR A 152 -7.50 -0.95 -1.53
N ASN A 153 -8.31 -1.41 -0.56
CA ASN A 153 -9.68 -0.94 -0.44
C ASN A 153 -9.72 0.39 0.35
N LYS A 154 -10.91 0.95 0.53
CA LYS A 154 -11.11 2.23 1.26
C LYS A 154 -10.68 2.18 2.72
N ARG A 155 -10.56 0.99 3.31
CA ARG A 155 -10.12 0.79 4.68
C ARG A 155 -8.61 0.58 4.79
N GLY A 156 -7.90 0.70 3.68
CA GLY A 156 -6.44 0.56 3.66
C GLY A 156 -5.94 -0.87 3.71
N GLN A 157 -6.81 -1.85 3.52
CA GLN A 157 -6.43 -3.26 3.43
C GLN A 157 -5.88 -3.56 2.03
N VAL A 158 -4.76 -4.27 1.95
CA VAL A 158 -4.17 -4.67 0.68
C VAL A 158 -4.96 -5.85 0.14
N VAL A 159 -5.64 -5.66 -0.99
CA VAL A 159 -6.56 -6.66 -1.53
C VAL A 159 -6.06 -7.35 -2.80
N ALA A 160 -5.09 -6.76 -3.50
CA ALA A 160 -4.54 -7.34 -4.72
C ALA A 160 -3.12 -6.88 -4.98
N ARG A 161 -2.39 -7.70 -5.72
CA ARG A 161 -1.08 -7.38 -6.29
C ARG A 161 -1.11 -7.72 -7.77
N PHE A 162 -0.54 -6.86 -8.58
CA PHE A 162 -0.46 -7.04 -10.05
C PHE A 162 0.98 -7.05 -10.51
N GLU A 163 1.29 -7.97 -11.42
CA GLU A 163 2.57 -8.01 -12.10
C GLU A 163 2.75 -6.81 -13.03
N PRO A 164 3.99 -6.41 -13.35
CA PRO A 164 4.23 -5.28 -14.23
C PRO A 164 3.45 -5.32 -15.55
N GLY A 165 3.35 -6.48 -16.16
CA GLY A 165 2.68 -6.66 -17.45
C GLY A 165 1.19 -6.95 -17.40
N ASP A 166 0.58 -6.97 -16.21
CA ASP A 166 -0.85 -7.23 -16.09
C ASP A 166 -1.66 -6.10 -16.74
N SER A 167 -2.83 -6.47 -17.28
CA SER A 167 -3.71 -5.54 -17.98
C SER A 167 -4.17 -4.40 -17.07
N ILE A 168 -3.97 -3.16 -17.50
CA ILE A 168 -4.46 -1.97 -16.79
C ILE A 168 -5.99 -1.97 -16.79
N GLU A 169 -6.64 -2.47 -17.82
CA GLU A 169 -8.11 -2.56 -17.86
C GLU A 169 -8.65 -3.55 -16.82
N ASP A 170 -7.96 -4.65 -16.56
CA ASP A 170 -8.33 -5.58 -15.49
C ASP A 170 -8.20 -4.91 -14.12
N ILE A 171 -7.17 -4.09 -13.93
CA ILE A 171 -7.02 -3.30 -12.71
C ILE A 171 -8.19 -2.30 -12.57
N ALA A 172 -8.57 -1.65 -13.67
CA ALA A 172 -9.69 -0.71 -13.68
C ALA A 172 -10.99 -1.36 -13.22
N LEU A 173 -11.26 -2.61 -13.62
CA LEU A 173 -12.44 -3.35 -13.20
C LEU A 173 -12.44 -3.59 -11.68
N GLN A 174 -11.28 -3.91 -11.10
CA GLN A 174 -11.17 -4.10 -9.66
C GLN A 174 -11.31 -2.78 -8.90
N ILE A 175 -10.76 -1.69 -9.41
CA ILE A 175 -10.95 -0.35 -8.82
C ILE A 175 -12.43 0.01 -8.81
N GLU A 176 -13.13 -0.18 -9.91
CA GLU A 176 -14.56 0.07 -10.02
C GLU A 176 -15.34 -0.67 -8.92
N SER A 177 -15.06 -1.94 -8.75
CA SER A 177 -15.70 -2.78 -7.72
C SER A 177 -15.41 -2.27 -6.30
N LEU A 178 -14.17 -1.86 -6.02
CA LEU A 178 -13.78 -1.36 -4.70
C LEU A 178 -14.40 0.00 -4.39
N LEU A 179 -14.59 0.85 -5.40
CA LEU A 179 -15.23 2.16 -5.23
C LEU A 179 -16.72 2.05 -4.90
N GLU A 180 -17.36 0.95 -5.27
CA GLU A 180 -18.78 0.68 -5.01
C GLU A 180 -19.02 0.11 -3.60
N GLN A 181 -17.99 -0.23 -2.88
CA GLN A 181 -18.08 -0.77 -1.52
C GLN A 181 -18.35 0.30 -0.48
#